data_16e6000a086625a77b0b92d044030f8c
#
_entry.id   16e6000a086625a77b0b92d044030f8c
#
_cell.length_a   1.000
_cell.length_b   1.000
_cell.length_c   1.000
_cell.angle_alpha   90.00
_cell.angle_beta   90.00
_cell.angle_gamma   90.00
#
_symmetry.space_group_name_H-M   'P 1'
#
loop_
_entity.id
_entity.type
_entity.pdbx_description
1 polymer ?
#
loop_
_entity_poly.entity_id
_entity_poly.type
_entity_poly.pdbx_seq_one_letter_code
_entity_poly.pdbx_strand_id
1 'polypeptide(L)'
;IAMLFWQRNQLAIHCSAVEHDGNALIIAGDSGSGKSTLTTKLLENGFRLMTDDVAIVDISAQDNVIVYPAFPQQKLCRDAVHRNHLNTEDLLYIDEDRDKFAVPRRDCFCESPCKLSAMLCLSVQNEDSDVLLTELNGHQKLISFLENNFLFPMFRNSGGFCTEDMQKCLQTVQTLPLYRMMRPFGIDSTDIQLQKIQKIIFHSEEDN
;
A
#
# COMPACT_ATOMS: atom_id res chain seq x y z
N ILE A 1 13.52 7.54 12.29
CA ILE A 1 12.34 8.31 11.79
C ILE A 1 11.04 7.58 12.17
N ALA A 2 10.84 6.29 11.86
CA ALA A 2 9.61 5.54 12.16
C ALA A 2 9.22 5.57 13.64
N MET A 3 10.18 5.50 14.57
CA MET A 3 9.96 5.64 16.02
C MET A 3 9.37 7.01 16.41
N LEU A 4 9.76 8.08 15.75
CA LEU A 4 9.23 9.42 16.02
C LEU A 4 7.76 9.54 15.58
N PHE A 5 7.39 8.90 14.49
CA PHE A 5 6.00 8.83 14.04
C PHE A 5 5.14 8.03 15.03
N TRP A 6 5.67 6.90 15.49
CA TRP A 6 4.99 6.08 16.50
C TRP A 6 4.65 6.86 17.78
N GLN A 7 5.59 7.67 18.27
CA GLN A 7 5.39 8.52 19.46
C GLN A 7 4.29 9.59 19.25
N ARG A 8 3.92 9.87 18.00
CA ARG A 8 2.87 10.82 17.60
C ARG A 8 1.55 10.15 17.22
N ASN A 9 1.36 8.88 17.57
CA ASN A 9 0.22 8.06 17.14
C ASN A 9 0.13 7.89 15.61
N GLN A 10 1.27 7.90 14.93
CA GLN A 10 1.37 7.70 13.51
C GLN A 10 2.11 6.40 13.23
N LEU A 11 1.60 5.60 12.31
CA LEU A 11 2.21 4.34 11.87
C LEU A 11 3.00 4.56 10.58
N ALA A 12 4.14 3.90 10.48
CA ALA A 12 4.87 3.78 9.23
C ALA A 12 4.56 2.39 8.62
N ILE A 13 3.85 2.36 7.50
CA ILE A 13 3.46 1.12 6.81
C ILE A 13 4.32 0.96 5.57
N HIS A 14 4.93 -0.22 5.39
CA HIS A 14 5.70 -0.55 4.18
C HIS A 14 4.75 -0.89 3.03
N CYS A 15 4.53 0.06 2.12
CA CYS A 15 3.53 -0.04 1.07
C CYS A 15 3.74 0.97 -0.06
N SER A 16 2.98 0.81 -1.14
CA SER A 16 2.62 1.93 -2.02
C SER A 16 1.25 2.47 -1.58
N ALA A 17 1.02 3.77 -1.70
CA ALA A 17 -0.28 4.38 -1.46
C ALA A 17 -0.68 5.28 -2.63
N VAL A 18 -1.93 5.16 -3.02
CA VAL A 18 -2.54 5.95 -4.09
C VAL A 18 -3.84 6.58 -3.61
N GLU A 19 -4.26 7.63 -4.27
CA GLU A 19 -5.49 8.35 -3.99
C GLU A 19 -6.40 8.39 -5.22
N HIS A 20 -7.71 8.32 -5.00
CA HIS A 20 -8.74 8.54 -6.01
C HIS A 20 -9.96 9.19 -5.33
N ASP A 21 -10.43 10.32 -5.87
CA ASP A 21 -11.59 11.10 -5.37
C ASP A 21 -11.56 11.37 -3.86
N GLY A 22 -10.38 11.77 -3.33
CA GLY A 22 -10.18 12.09 -1.92
C GLY A 22 -9.96 10.88 -1.01
N ASN A 23 -10.01 9.67 -1.54
CA ASN A 23 -9.89 8.41 -0.81
C ASN A 23 -8.53 7.75 -1.07
N ALA A 24 -7.80 7.44 -0.01
CA ALA A 24 -6.52 6.75 -0.10
C ALA A 24 -6.70 5.22 -0.05
N LEU A 25 -5.94 4.52 -0.89
CA LEU A 25 -5.77 3.07 -0.88
C LEU A 25 -4.31 2.73 -0.59
N ILE A 26 -4.07 1.93 0.42
CA ILE A 26 -2.75 1.34 0.70
C ILE A 26 -2.63 -0.02 0.01
N ILE A 27 -1.50 -0.24 -0.67
CA ILE A 27 -1.14 -1.51 -1.31
C ILE A 27 0.13 -2.04 -0.64
N ALA A 28 -0.04 -3.00 0.23
CA ALA A 28 1.02 -3.67 0.98
C ALA A 28 1.30 -5.08 0.43
N GLY A 29 2.33 -5.73 0.93
CA GLY A 29 2.71 -7.11 0.56
C GLY A 29 4.23 -7.25 0.38
N ASP A 30 4.71 -8.47 0.20
CA ASP A 30 6.12 -8.81 0.11
C ASP A 30 6.81 -8.22 -1.14
N SER A 31 8.14 -8.21 -1.11
CA SER A 31 8.93 -7.88 -2.31
C SER A 31 8.61 -8.89 -3.42
N GLY A 32 8.37 -8.39 -4.63
CA GLY A 32 7.99 -9.25 -5.77
C GLY A 32 6.49 -9.57 -5.85
N SER A 33 5.67 -9.18 -4.89
CA SER A 33 4.20 -9.41 -4.94
C SER A 33 3.50 -8.67 -6.09
N GLY A 34 4.14 -7.65 -6.68
CA GLY A 34 3.61 -6.88 -7.80
C GLY A 34 3.08 -5.49 -7.42
N LYS A 35 3.35 -5.00 -6.20
CA LYS A 35 2.91 -3.66 -5.74
C LYS A 35 3.19 -2.57 -6.76
N SER A 36 4.44 -2.40 -7.16
CA SER A 36 4.85 -1.32 -8.08
C SER A 36 4.18 -1.44 -9.45
N THR A 37 3.97 -2.67 -9.95
CA THR A 37 3.27 -2.91 -11.22
C THR A 37 1.79 -2.52 -11.12
N LEU A 38 1.12 -2.94 -10.04
CA LEU A 38 -0.27 -2.57 -9.79
C LEU A 38 -0.42 -1.07 -9.57
N THR A 39 0.50 -0.45 -8.80
CA THR A 39 0.51 1.00 -8.60
C THR A 39 0.63 1.75 -9.92
N THR A 40 1.55 1.35 -10.81
CA THR A 40 1.66 1.96 -12.15
C THR A 40 0.35 1.85 -12.92
N LYS A 41 -0.29 0.68 -12.91
CA LYS A 41 -1.59 0.48 -13.57
C LYS A 41 -2.70 1.37 -13.02
N LEU A 42 -2.73 1.58 -11.70
CA LEU A 42 -3.68 2.50 -11.06
C LEU A 42 -3.42 3.95 -11.49
N LEU A 43 -2.16 4.40 -11.52
CA LEU A 43 -1.79 5.74 -11.97
C LEU A 43 -2.22 6.00 -13.43
N GLU A 44 -2.06 5.01 -14.32
CA GLU A 44 -2.53 5.07 -15.72
C GLU A 44 -4.05 5.17 -15.83
N ASN A 45 -4.78 4.82 -14.77
CA ASN A 45 -6.25 4.82 -14.71
C ASN A 45 -6.82 5.90 -13.77
N GLY A 46 -6.12 7.02 -13.63
CA GLY A 46 -6.63 8.24 -12.98
C GLY A 46 -6.39 8.31 -11.47
N PHE A 47 -5.74 7.32 -10.86
CA PHE A 47 -5.29 7.44 -9.47
C PHE A 47 -4.08 8.36 -9.38
N ARG A 48 -3.87 8.98 -8.22
CA ARG A 48 -2.71 9.81 -7.93
C ARG A 48 -1.82 9.15 -6.89
N LEU A 49 -0.49 9.20 -7.10
CA LEU A 49 0.48 8.65 -6.15
C LEU A 49 0.50 9.49 -4.87
N MET A 50 0.49 8.86 -3.72
CA MET A 50 0.77 9.49 -2.42
C MET A 50 2.16 9.13 -1.91
N THR A 51 2.57 7.87 -2.05
CA THR A 51 3.90 7.39 -1.68
C THR A 51 4.18 6.03 -2.32
N ASP A 52 5.46 5.72 -2.49
CA ASP A 52 5.92 4.38 -2.86
C ASP A 52 7.13 4.03 -1.98
N ASP A 53 6.98 3.14 -1.04
CA ASP A 53 7.90 2.57 -0.08
C ASP A 53 7.37 2.61 1.37
N VAL A 54 7.04 3.79 1.91
CA VAL A 54 6.52 3.93 3.27
C VAL A 54 5.41 4.98 3.30
N ALA A 55 4.24 4.59 3.76
CA ALA A 55 3.14 5.51 4.08
C ALA A 55 3.17 5.87 5.57
N ILE A 56 2.95 7.15 5.87
CA ILE A 56 2.66 7.60 7.23
C ILE A 56 1.16 7.68 7.39
N VAL A 57 0.66 6.92 8.36
CA VAL A 57 -0.76 6.77 8.66
C VAL A 57 -1.05 7.30 10.04
N ASP A 58 -1.89 8.30 10.15
CA ASP A 58 -2.34 8.86 11.42
C ASP A 58 -3.57 8.10 11.93
N ILE A 59 -3.44 7.54 13.11
CA ILE A 59 -4.48 6.76 13.80
C ILE A 59 -4.98 7.46 15.07
N SER A 60 -4.73 8.76 15.22
CA SER A 60 -5.12 9.52 16.40
C SER A 60 -6.63 9.75 16.50
N ALA A 61 -7.33 9.81 15.37
CA ALA A 61 -8.78 9.94 15.30
C ALA A 61 -9.41 8.57 14.99
N GLN A 62 -10.20 8.04 15.93
CA GLN A 62 -10.74 6.67 15.88
C GLN A 62 -11.51 6.34 14.58
N ASP A 63 -12.22 7.32 14.02
CA ASP A 63 -13.08 7.12 12.85
C ASP A 63 -12.48 7.70 11.55
N ASN A 64 -11.26 8.23 11.60
CA ASN A 64 -10.70 8.97 10.49
C ASN A 64 -9.19 8.74 10.36
N VAL A 65 -8.83 7.58 9.83
CA VAL A 65 -7.43 7.22 9.55
C VAL A 65 -6.96 8.03 8.35
N ILE A 66 -5.87 8.80 8.51
CA ILE A 66 -5.35 9.70 7.47
C ILE A 66 -4.01 9.21 6.96
N VAL A 67 -3.85 9.19 5.64
CA VAL A 67 -2.57 8.94 4.95
C VAL A 67 -1.96 10.26 4.51
N TYR A 68 -0.69 10.45 4.82
CA TYR A 68 0.07 11.63 4.39
C TYR A 68 0.87 11.32 3.12
N PRO A 69 0.87 12.25 2.14
CA PRO A 69 1.75 12.13 0.97
C PRO A 69 3.21 12.25 1.39
N ALA A 70 4.10 11.56 0.68
CA ALA A 70 5.54 11.61 0.95
C ALA A 70 6.31 12.20 -0.23
N PHE A 71 6.72 11.37 -1.20
CA PHE A 71 7.57 11.81 -2.30
C PHE A 71 6.94 11.50 -3.66
N PRO A 72 6.98 12.44 -4.63
CA PRO A 72 6.45 12.27 -5.97
C PRO A 72 7.36 11.40 -6.85
N GLN A 73 7.71 10.22 -6.36
CA GLN A 73 8.53 9.26 -7.10
C GLN A 73 8.10 7.83 -6.79
N GLN A 74 8.22 6.97 -7.78
CA GLN A 74 7.96 5.54 -7.71
C GLN A 74 9.26 4.76 -7.89
N LYS A 75 9.45 3.68 -7.12
CA LYS A 75 10.60 2.78 -7.22
C LYS A 75 10.26 1.62 -8.14
N LEU A 76 10.81 1.61 -9.35
CA LEU A 76 10.61 0.55 -10.33
C LEU A 76 11.90 -0.25 -10.54
N CYS A 77 11.80 -1.58 -10.62
CA CYS A 77 12.89 -2.40 -11.11
C CYS A 77 13.07 -2.22 -12.63
N ARG A 78 14.24 -2.56 -13.16
CA ARG A 78 14.62 -2.39 -14.58
C ARG A 78 13.55 -2.93 -15.53
N ASP A 79 13.05 -4.14 -15.29
CA ASP A 79 12.02 -4.74 -16.13
C ASP A 79 10.72 -3.94 -16.16
N ALA A 80 10.35 -3.32 -15.03
CA ALA A 80 9.18 -2.45 -14.97
C ALA A 80 9.42 -1.11 -15.67
N VAL A 81 10.64 -0.55 -15.58
CA VAL A 81 11.04 0.64 -16.34
C VAL A 81 10.91 0.38 -17.84
N HIS A 82 11.45 -0.74 -18.34
CA HIS A 82 11.37 -1.12 -19.76
C HIS A 82 9.93 -1.36 -20.22
N ARG A 83 9.11 -2.05 -19.43
CA ARG A 83 7.68 -2.26 -19.76
C ARG A 83 6.88 -0.96 -19.85
N ASN A 84 7.30 0.06 -19.09
CA ASN A 84 6.70 1.40 -19.16
C ASN A 84 7.35 2.30 -20.22
N HIS A 85 8.18 1.75 -21.12
CA HIS A 85 8.87 2.48 -22.19
C HIS A 85 9.71 3.67 -21.70
N LEU A 86 10.22 3.59 -20.47
CA LEU A 86 11.10 4.61 -19.89
C LEU A 86 12.57 4.27 -20.17
N ASN A 87 13.40 5.31 -20.38
CA ASN A 87 14.84 5.14 -20.56
C ASN A 87 15.55 5.15 -19.20
N THR A 88 16.30 4.10 -18.89
CA THR A 88 17.04 4.00 -17.62
C THR A 88 18.17 5.03 -17.48
N GLU A 89 18.70 5.58 -18.60
CA GLU A 89 19.75 6.59 -18.58
C GLU A 89 19.26 7.93 -18.00
N ASP A 90 17.95 8.20 -18.09
CA ASP A 90 17.33 9.42 -17.61
C ASP A 90 16.84 9.31 -16.14
N LEU A 91 17.03 8.15 -15.51
CA LEU A 91 16.49 7.84 -14.19
C LEU A 91 17.62 7.69 -13.15
N LEU A 92 17.34 8.12 -11.92
CA LEU A 92 18.23 7.92 -10.80
C LEU A 92 18.21 6.45 -10.36
N TYR A 93 19.38 5.80 -10.40
CA TYR A 93 19.57 4.46 -9.87
C TYR A 93 19.68 4.52 -8.33
N ILE A 94 18.86 3.75 -7.61
CA ILE A 94 18.68 3.92 -6.15
C ILE A 94 18.91 2.65 -5.33
N ASP A 95 18.98 1.49 -5.93
CA ASP A 95 19.10 0.21 -5.20
C ASP A 95 19.84 -0.81 -6.07
N GLU A 96 21.13 -1.06 -5.74
CA GLU A 96 21.98 -1.98 -6.48
C GLU A 96 21.56 -3.45 -6.31
N ASP A 97 21.12 -3.82 -5.10
CA ASP A 97 20.75 -5.21 -4.81
C ASP A 97 19.48 -5.65 -5.54
N ARG A 98 18.59 -4.70 -5.82
CA ARG A 98 17.27 -4.95 -6.44
C ARG A 98 17.11 -4.32 -7.82
N ASP A 99 18.17 -3.73 -8.37
CA ASP A 99 18.19 -3.08 -9.68
C ASP A 99 17.01 -2.11 -9.89
N LYS A 100 16.87 -1.13 -8.96
CA LYS A 100 15.76 -0.19 -8.93
C LYS A 100 16.13 1.23 -9.31
N PHE A 101 15.18 1.89 -9.94
CA PHE A 101 15.23 3.28 -10.38
C PHE A 101 14.14 4.11 -9.73
N ALA A 102 14.44 5.38 -9.43
CA ALA A 102 13.46 6.37 -9.02
C ALA A 102 12.80 7.00 -10.25
N VAL A 103 11.54 6.73 -10.45
CA VAL A 103 10.73 7.28 -11.54
C VAL A 103 9.92 8.46 -11.01
N PRO A 104 10.14 9.70 -11.52
CA PRO A 104 9.35 10.86 -11.13
C PRO A 104 7.87 10.69 -11.49
N ARG A 105 6.96 11.09 -10.57
CA ARG A 105 5.50 11.00 -10.72
C ARG A 105 4.81 12.32 -10.33
N ARG A 106 5.43 13.45 -10.63
CA ARG A 106 4.91 14.77 -10.25
C ARG A 106 3.55 15.07 -10.88
N ASP A 107 3.34 14.63 -12.12
CA ASP A 107 2.12 14.91 -12.88
C ASP A 107 0.88 14.19 -12.33
N CYS A 108 1.10 13.09 -11.61
CA CYS A 108 0.04 12.29 -10.98
C CYS A 108 0.28 12.12 -9.47
N PHE A 109 0.77 13.15 -8.79
CA PHE A 109 1.01 13.14 -7.35
C PHE A 109 -0.11 13.83 -6.58
N CYS A 110 -0.55 13.22 -5.48
CA CYS A 110 -1.48 13.82 -4.53
C CYS A 110 -0.69 14.56 -3.45
N GLU A 111 -0.84 15.88 -3.35
CA GLU A 111 -0.11 16.72 -2.40
C GLU A 111 -0.81 16.86 -1.04
N SER A 112 -2.04 16.40 -0.93
CA SER A 112 -2.86 16.57 0.26
C SER A 112 -3.04 15.26 1.04
N PRO A 113 -3.13 15.31 2.38
CA PRO A 113 -3.53 14.17 3.18
C PRO A 113 -4.94 13.70 2.80
N CYS A 114 -5.15 12.37 2.76
CA CYS A 114 -6.42 11.78 2.39
C CYS A 114 -6.88 10.75 3.41
N LYS A 115 -8.20 10.56 3.50
CA LYS A 115 -8.78 9.51 4.33
C LYS A 115 -8.39 8.14 3.77
N LEU A 116 -7.91 7.24 4.64
CA LEU A 116 -7.66 5.86 4.28
C LEU A 116 -8.97 5.09 4.18
N SER A 117 -9.36 4.73 2.97
CA SER A 117 -10.61 4.00 2.71
C SER A 117 -10.43 2.49 2.77
N ALA A 118 -9.27 1.99 2.35
CA ALA A 118 -8.97 0.56 2.41
C ALA A 118 -7.47 0.26 2.40
N MET A 119 -7.11 -0.92 2.89
CA MET A 119 -5.79 -1.50 2.75
C MET A 119 -5.87 -2.82 2.00
N LEU A 120 -5.01 -2.99 1.00
CA LEU A 120 -4.90 -4.17 0.18
C LEU A 120 -3.56 -4.88 0.44
N CYS A 121 -3.61 -6.13 0.89
CA CYS A 121 -2.44 -7.00 1.02
C CYS A 121 -2.31 -7.87 -0.24
N LEU A 122 -1.32 -7.56 -1.07
CA LEU A 122 -1.06 -8.24 -2.33
C LEU A 122 -0.13 -9.44 -2.13
N SER A 123 -0.51 -10.60 -2.61
CA SER A 123 0.26 -11.84 -2.57
C SER A 123 0.21 -12.58 -3.91
N VAL A 124 1.13 -13.53 -4.08
CA VAL A 124 1.27 -14.34 -5.28
C VAL A 124 0.83 -15.76 -4.98
N GLN A 125 0.16 -16.40 -5.91
CA GLN A 125 -0.24 -17.80 -5.88
C GLN A 125 0.18 -18.53 -7.16
N ASN A 126 -0.22 -19.80 -7.33
CA ASN A 126 0.16 -20.61 -8.49
C ASN A 126 -0.28 -19.96 -9.83
N GLU A 127 0.42 -20.29 -10.91
CA GLU A 127 0.22 -19.74 -12.25
C GLU A 127 -1.21 -19.95 -12.80
N ASP A 128 -1.80 -21.11 -12.54
CA ASP A 128 -3.14 -21.49 -13.05
C ASP A 128 -4.31 -20.94 -12.22
N SER A 129 -4.06 -19.99 -11.32
CA SER A 129 -5.08 -19.50 -10.40
C SER A 129 -5.70 -18.18 -10.89
N ASP A 130 -6.97 -17.97 -10.60
CA ASP A 130 -7.66 -16.69 -10.83
C ASP A 130 -7.20 -15.64 -9.82
N VAL A 131 -7.36 -14.35 -10.18
CA VAL A 131 -7.19 -13.26 -9.20
C VAL A 131 -8.32 -13.35 -8.17
N LEU A 132 -7.96 -13.59 -6.91
CA LEU A 132 -8.89 -13.65 -5.81
C LEU A 132 -8.79 -12.38 -4.96
N LEU A 133 -9.93 -11.83 -4.57
CA LEU A 133 -10.06 -10.72 -3.63
C LEU A 133 -10.94 -11.18 -2.47
N THR A 134 -10.42 -11.10 -1.26
CA THR A 134 -11.12 -11.55 -0.05
C THR A 134 -10.97 -10.49 1.03
N GLU A 135 -12.07 -10.07 1.64
CA GLU A 135 -12.05 -9.23 2.82
C GLU A 135 -11.54 -10.02 4.03
N LEU A 136 -10.59 -9.42 4.75
CA LEU A 136 -10.03 -10.02 5.96
C LEU A 136 -10.82 -9.58 7.18
N ASN A 137 -11.05 -10.53 8.09
CA ASN A 137 -11.81 -10.30 9.31
C ASN A 137 -11.09 -10.84 10.55
N GLY A 138 -11.47 -10.35 11.73
CA GLY A 138 -10.97 -10.82 13.02
C GLY A 138 -9.44 -10.81 13.13
N HIS A 139 -8.86 -11.90 13.60
CA HIS A 139 -7.42 -12.02 13.83
C HIS A 139 -6.57 -11.92 12.55
N GLN A 140 -7.08 -12.40 11.42
CA GLN A 140 -6.35 -12.33 10.15
C GLN A 140 -6.15 -10.90 9.70
N LYS A 141 -7.17 -10.04 9.89
CA LYS A 141 -7.12 -8.61 9.61
C LYS A 141 -6.06 -7.93 10.47
N LEU A 142 -6.07 -8.17 11.78
CA LEU A 142 -5.09 -7.60 12.71
C LEU A 142 -3.66 -8.06 12.38
N ILE A 143 -3.44 -9.34 12.17
CA ILE A 143 -2.10 -9.88 11.84
C ILE A 143 -1.59 -9.23 10.54
N SER A 144 -2.39 -9.22 9.48
CA SER A 144 -1.99 -8.62 8.21
C SER A 144 -1.68 -7.12 8.33
N PHE A 145 -2.40 -6.39 9.16
CA PHE A 145 -2.11 -4.98 9.45
C PHE A 145 -0.77 -4.80 10.18
N LEU A 146 -0.54 -5.60 11.23
CA LEU A 146 0.68 -5.52 12.03
C LEU A 146 1.93 -5.92 11.24
N GLU A 147 1.88 -6.98 10.44
CA GLU A 147 3.01 -7.47 9.63
C GLU A 147 3.52 -6.45 8.62
N ASN A 148 2.66 -5.57 8.14
CA ASN A 148 3.03 -4.48 7.22
C ASN A 148 3.48 -3.19 7.93
N ASN A 149 3.40 -3.12 9.26
CA ASN A 149 3.97 -2.03 10.04
C ASN A 149 5.49 -2.15 10.07
N PHE A 150 6.18 -1.07 9.68
CA PHE A 150 7.64 -1.03 9.58
C PHE A 150 8.36 -1.35 10.90
N LEU A 151 7.74 -1.06 12.04
CA LEU A 151 8.30 -1.32 13.36
C LEU A 151 7.93 -2.71 13.93
N PHE A 152 7.03 -3.43 13.29
CA PHE A 152 6.56 -4.71 13.81
C PHE A 152 7.67 -5.74 14.06
N PRO A 153 8.67 -5.94 13.17
CA PRO A 153 9.77 -6.86 13.44
C PRO A 153 10.57 -6.49 14.69
N MET A 154 10.76 -5.20 14.94
CA MET A 154 11.47 -4.71 16.12
C MET A 154 10.66 -4.98 17.40
N PHE A 155 9.39 -4.66 17.42
CA PHE A 155 8.51 -4.89 18.57
C PHE A 155 8.34 -6.38 18.87
N ARG A 156 8.22 -7.22 17.85
CA ARG A 156 8.15 -8.67 17.99
C ARG A 156 9.37 -9.23 18.74
N ASN A 157 10.57 -8.70 18.48
CA ASN A 157 11.81 -9.18 19.06
C ASN A 157 12.12 -8.57 20.43
N SER A 158 11.49 -7.44 20.80
CA SER A 158 11.76 -6.70 22.04
C SER A 158 10.66 -6.80 23.11
N GLY A 159 9.78 -7.78 23.02
CA GLY A 159 8.71 -7.98 24.02
C GLY A 159 7.33 -7.54 23.57
N GLY A 160 7.19 -7.12 22.31
CA GLY A 160 5.90 -6.77 21.70
C GLY A 160 5.50 -5.30 21.85
N PHE A 161 4.30 -5.00 21.39
CA PHE A 161 3.66 -3.71 21.59
C PHE A 161 3.22 -3.56 23.05
N CYS A 162 3.27 -2.34 23.58
CA CYS A 162 2.61 -2.08 24.85
C CYS A 162 1.09 -2.19 24.69
N THR A 163 0.37 -2.31 25.80
CA THR A 163 -1.10 -2.50 25.78
C THR A 163 -1.81 -1.36 25.04
N GLU A 164 -1.38 -0.12 25.26
CA GLU A 164 -1.96 1.07 24.63
C GLU A 164 -1.77 1.06 23.12
N ASP A 165 -0.60 0.68 22.64
CA ASP A 165 -0.28 0.62 21.22
C ASP A 165 -1.06 -0.50 20.51
N MET A 166 -1.21 -1.65 21.17
CA MET A 166 -2.02 -2.73 20.66
C MET A 166 -3.50 -2.33 20.58
N GLN A 167 -4.01 -1.60 21.56
CA GLN A 167 -5.39 -1.07 21.54
C GLN A 167 -5.61 -0.13 20.36
N LYS A 168 -4.66 0.77 20.06
CA LYS A 168 -4.75 1.66 18.89
C LYS A 168 -4.78 0.87 17.58
N CYS A 169 -3.92 -0.13 17.42
CA CYS A 169 -3.94 -1.01 16.25
C CYS A 169 -5.28 -1.74 16.13
N LEU A 170 -5.81 -2.27 17.23
CA LEU A 170 -7.12 -2.94 17.27
C LEU A 170 -8.26 -1.99 16.85
N GLN A 171 -8.28 -0.78 17.39
CA GLN A 171 -9.28 0.23 17.02
C GLN A 171 -9.21 0.59 15.54
N THR A 172 -7.99 0.80 15.01
CA THR A 172 -7.78 1.10 13.58
C THR A 172 -8.32 -0.02 12.69
N VAL A 173 -8.01 -1.27 12.99
CA VAL A 173 -8.46 -2.39 12.15
C VAL A 173 -9.94 -2.70 12.28
N GLN A 174 -10.63 -2.23 13.34
CA GLN A 174 -12.08 -2.39 13.46
C GLN A 174 -12.83 -1.64 12.36
N THR A 175 -12.41 -0.42 12.07
CA THR A 175 -13.06 0.47 11.11
C THR A 175 -12.45 0.42 9.70
N LEU A 176 -11.17 0.09 9.55
CA LEU A 176 -10.47 0.06 8.27
C LEU A 176 -10.80 -1.21 7.49
N PRO A 177 -11.45 -1.15 6.31
CA PRO A 177 -11.57 -2.31 5.41
C PRO A 177 -10.19 -2.80 4.97
N LEU A 178 -9.93 -4.10 5.12
CA LEU A 178 -8.66 -4.72 4.77
C LEU A 178 -8.89 -5.97 3.91
N TYR A 179 -8.28 -5.99 2.75
CA TYR A 179 -8.46 -7.04 1.76
C TYR A 179 -7.15 -7.78 1.50
N ARG A 180 -7.25 -9.06 1.19
CA ARG A 180 -6.18 -9.84 0.56
C ARG A 180 -6.50 -10.03 -0.91
N MET A 181 -5.56 -9.65 -1.76
CA MET A 181 -5.61 -9.95 -3.18
C MET A 181 -4.51 -10.94 -3.53
N MET A 182 -4.90 -12.10 -4.04
CA MET A 182 -3.99 -13.12 -4.54
C MET A 182 -4.01 -13.09 -6.06
N ARG A 183 -2.83 -12.96 -6.68
CA ARG A 183 -2.68 -12.95 -8.13
C ARG A 183 -1.86 -14.15 -8.61
N PRO A 184 -2.07 -14.63 -9.84
CA PRO A 184 -1.23 -15.69 -10.42
C PRO A 184 0.22 -15.24 -10.57
N PHE A 185 1.15 -16.17 -10.42
CA PHE A 185 2.57 -15.95 -10.73
C PHE A 185 2.77 -15.92 -12.25
N GLY A 186 3.73 -15.13 -12.74
CA GLY A 186 4.15 -15.13 -14.15
C GLY A 186 3.14 -14.56 -15.16
N ILE A 187 1.89 -14.34 -14.78
CA ILE A 187 0.82 -13.85 -15.67
C ILE A 187 0.50 -12.40 -15.35
N ASP A 188 0.37 -11.56 -16.38
CA ASP A 188 -0.15 -10.20 -16.22
C ASP A 188 -1.67 -10.27 -15.98
N SER A 189 -2.06 -9.88 -14.78
CA SER A 189 -3.45 -9.85 -14.34
C SER A 189 -3.87 -8.46 -13.82
N THR A 190 -3.10 -7.43 -14.16
CA THR A 190 -3.29 -6.07 -13.63
C THR A 190 -4.65 -5.46 -13.99
N ASP A 191 -5.20 -5.77 -15.17
CA ASP A 191 -6.54 -5.30 -15.56
C ASP A 191 -7.63 -5.89 -14.66
N ILE A 192 -7.54 -7.19 -14.33
CA ILE A 192 -8.48 -7.86 -13.44
C ILE A 192 -8.34 -7.32 -12.01
N GLN A 193 -7.09 -7.08 -11.56
CA GLN A 193 -6.83 -6.48 -10.26
C GLN A 193 -7.43 -5.07 -10.17
N LEU A 194 -7.25 -4.24 -11.20
CA LEU A 194 -7.83 -2.90 -11.29
C LEU A 194 -9.36 -2.94 -11.18
N GLN A 195 -10.03 -3.79 -11.97
CA GLN A 195 -11.49 -3.95 -11.91
C GLN A 195 -12.01 -4.34 -10.52
N LYS A 196 -11.26 -5.21 -9.80
CA LYS A 196 -11.62 -5.60 -8.44
C LYS A 196 -11.40 -4.45 -7.43
N ILE A 197 -10.36 -3.65 -7.60
CA ILE A 197 -10.08 -2.47 -6.75
C ILE A 197 -11.15 -1.40 -6.96
N GLN A 198 -11.53 -1.12 -8.19
CA GLN A 198 -12.59 -0.16 -8.50
C GLN A 198 -13.89 -0.52 -7.79
N LYS A 199 -14.27 -1.80 -7.73
CA LYS A 199 -15.44 -2.24 -6.97
C LYS A 199 -15.36 -1.95 -5.47
N ILE A 200 -14.18 -2.07 -4.84
CA ILE A 200 -14.00 -1.75 -3.42
C ILE A 200 -14.20 -0.25 -3.17
N ILE A 201 -13.61 0.59 -4.04
CA ILE A 201 -13.59 2.04 -3.85
C ILE A 201 -14.97 2.64 -4.13
N PHE A 202 -15.67 2.20 -5.19
CA PHE A 202 -16.95 2.78 -5.60
C PHE A 202 -18.17 2.21 -4.86
N HIS A 203 -18.09 1.00 -4.26
CA HIS A 203 -19.20 0.48 -3.42
C HIS A 203 -19.27 1.11 -2.04
N SER A 204 -18.23 1.82 -1.60
CA SER A 204 -18.29 2.58 -0.34
C SER A 204 -19.16 3.85 -0.44
N GLU A 205 -19.61 4.26 -1.63
CA GLU A 205 -20.46 5.45 -1.83
C GLU A 205 -21.97 5.15 -1.85
N GLU A 206 -22.38 3.89 -2.04
CA GLU A 206 -23.81 3.52 -2.09
C GLU A 206 -24.42 3.19 -0.72
N ASP A 207 -23.61 3.06 0.34
CA ASP A 207 -24.07 2.71 1.71
C ASP A 207 -24.03 3.90 2.71
N ASN A 208 -24.01 5.15 2.23
CA ASN A 208 -24.10 6.36 3.08
C ASN A 208 -25.35 7.19 2.78
#